data_f30dcbf0558c794f59830c39ccdd7aa1
#
_entry.id   f30dcbf0558c794f59830c39ccdd7aa1
#
_cell.length_a   1.000
_cell.length_b   1.000
_cell.length_c   1.000
_cell.angle_alpha   90.00
_cell.angle_beta   90.00
_cell.angle_gamma   90.00
#
_symmetry.space_group_name_H-M   'P 1'
#
loop_
_entity.id
_entity.type
_entity.pdbx_description
1 polymer ?
#
loop_
_entity_poly.entity_id
_entity_poly.type
_entity_poly.pdbx_seq_one_letter_code
_entity_poly.pdbx_strand_id
1 'polypeptide(L)'
;RLGFRATTPRWAIAHKFPAELAWTELLSIDIQVGRTGALSPVARLNPVTVGGVVVSNATLHNEDYIAGRDSKGQGIRGGKDIRVGDWVQIYRAGDVIPKIADVDLSRRPADSQPFDFADKLRQEGIEGRRAPGDAVWRYSGAEPLADLAIEALKHFVSRQAFDIEGLGAKQIEQFYHRGWIRTPVDIFTLKARFGPGQLQQVSKLDGWGEKSAQKLFKGIDAKRRIELHRLIFALGIRHVGEGAAKLLANRFVTWEAFSEAMRNAVAGSAAA
;
A
#
# COMPACT_ATOMS: atom_id res chain seq x y z
N ARG A 1 31.56 -9.02 18.10
CA ARG A 1 30.90 -7.97 17.28
C ARG A 1 29.48 -8.40 16.98
N LEU A 2 28.49 -7.51 17.17
CA LEU A 2 27.06 -7.85 17.03
C LEU A 2 26.58 -7.93 15.55
N GLY A 3 27.37 -7.44 14.59
CA GLY A 3 27.06 -7.48 13.17
C GLY A 3 25.88 -6.61 12.76
N PHE A 4 25.28 -6.92 11.60
CA PHE A 4 24.19 -6.17 10.98
C PHE A 4 22.94 -7.04 10.80
N ARG A 5 21.75 -6.40 10.78
CA ARG A 5 20.53 -6.91 10.15
C ARG A 5 20.55 -6.52 8.66
N ALA A 6 19.53 -6.88 7.90
CA ALA A 6 19.47 -6.54 6.47
C ALA A 6 19.64 -5.04 6.17
N THR A 7 19.16 -4.16 7.06
CA THR A 7 19.12 -2.71 6.84
C THR A 7 19.73 -1.88 7.96
N THR A 8 20.03 -2.48 9.13
CA THR A 8 20.49 -1.74 10.32
C THR A 8 21.53 -2.52 11.10
N PRO A 9 22.52 -1.84 11.75
CA PRO A 9 23.43 -2.50 12.66
C PRO A 9 22.70 -3.00 13.92
N ARG A 10 23.11 -4.16 14.44
CA ARG A 10 22.50 -4.74 15.65
C ARG A 10 22.83 -3.98 16.93
N TRP A 11 23.86 -3.15 16.90
CA TRP A 11 24.30 -2.33 18.02
C TRP A 11 23.65 -0.94 18.05
N ALA A 12 22.91 -0.55 17.00
CA ALA A 12 22.21 0.74 16.95
C ALA A 12 20.97 0.72 17.85
N ILE A 13 20.83 1.72 18.68
CA ILE A 13 19.69 1.95 19.56
C ILE A 13 19.06 3.28 19.18
N ALA A 14 17.72 3.28 18.98
CA ALA A 14 16.97 4.50 18.77
C ALA A 14 16.36 4.97 20.09
N HIS A 15 16.65 6.22 20.48
CA HIS A 15 15.91 6.88 21.55
C HIS A 15 14.56 7.34 20.98
N LYS A 16 13.47 6.87 21.55
CA LYS A 16 12.12 7.24 21.15
C LYS A 16 11.55 8.25 22.13
N PHE A 17 11.26 9.45 21.66
CA PHE A 17 10.50 10.42 22.45
C PHE A 17 9.07 9.93 22.69
N PRO A 18 8.39 10.39 23.77
CA PRO A 18 6.97 10.17 23.93
C PRO A 18 6.20 10.65 22.70
N ALA A 19 5.13 9.94 22.39
CA ALA A 19 4.28 10.36 21.30
C ALA A 19 3.53 11.64 21.65
N GLU A 20 3.42 12.52 20.68
CA GLU A 20 2.54 13.69 20.81
C GLU A 20 1.10 13.29 20.52
N LEU A 21 0.19 13.92 21.24
CA LEU A 21 -1.26 13.72 21.18
C LEU A 21 -1.95 15.03 20.79
N ALA A 22 -2.98 14.95 19.98
CA ALA A 22 -3.87 16.07 19.70
C ALA A 22 -5.31 15.58 19.52
N TRP A 23 -6.26 16.44 19.79
CA TRP A 23 -7.68 16.15 19.60
C TRP A 23 -8.19 16.83 18.33
N THR A 24 -9.00 16.10 17.55
CA THR A 24 -9.63 16.62 16.33
C THR A 24 -10.93 15.88 16.02
N GLU A 25 -11.70 16.40 15.09
CA GLU A 25 -12.95 15.80 14.62
C GLU A 25 -12.71 14.78 13.51
N LEU A 26 -13.41 13.64 13.58
CA LEU A 26 -13.48 12.63 12.52
C LEU A 26 -14.56 12.99 11.51
N LEU A 27 -14.18 13.44 10.33
CA LEU A 27 -15.09 13.93 9.30
C LEU A 27 -15.73 12.82 8.48
N SER A 28 -14.95 11.81 8.10
CA SER A 28 -15.42 10.63 7.35
C SER A 28 -14.49 9.44 7.52
N ILE A 29 -14.96 8.26 7.11
CA ILE A 29 -14.18 7.03 7.01
C ILE A 29 -14.22 6.58 5.56
N ASP A 30 -13.05 6.53 4.92
CA ASP A 30 -12.89 6.06 3.54
C ASP A 30 -12.28 4.66 3.54
N ILE A 31 -12.53 3.90 2.45
CA ILE A 31 -11.88 2.60 2.25
C ILE A 31 -10.78 2.75 1.20
N GLN A 32 -9.55 2.41 1.57
CA GLN A 32 -8.43 2.32 0.64
C GLN A 32 -8.18 0.87 0.23
N VAL A 33 -7.97 0.67 -1.06
CA VAL A 33 -7.64 -0.64 -1.63
C VAL A 33 -6.12 -0.77 -1.68
N GLY A 34 -5.57 -1.67 -0.87
CA GLY A 34 -4.15 -1.99 -0.90
C GLY A 34 -3.80 -2.94 -2.05
N ARG A 35 -2.53 -2.94 -2.45
CA ARG A 35 -2.02 -3.74 -3.59
C ARG A 35 -2.31 -5.25 -3.52
N THR A 36 -2.60 -5.80 -2.36
CA THR A 36 -2.95 -7.22 -2.13
C THR A 36 -4.45 -7.45 -2.07
N GLY A 37 -5.25 -6.45 -2.43
CA GLY A 37 -6.71 -6.48 -2.29
C GLY A 37 -7.20 -6.24 -0.87
N ALA A 38 -6.34 -5.92 0.09
CA ALA A 38 -6.76 -5.56 1.44
C ALA A 38 -7.53 -4.24 1.40
N LEU A 39 -8.71 -4.21 2.02
CA LEU A 39 -9.57 -3.05 2.15
C LEU A 39 -9.32 -2.43 3.52
N SER A 40 -8.67 -1.29 3.54
CA SER A 40 -8.18 -0.63 4.76
C SER A 40 -8.97 0.63 5.06
N PRO A 41 -9.61 0.75 6.22
CA PRO A 41 -10.34 1.97 6.60
C PRO A 41 -9.37 3.06 7.02
N VAL A 42 -9.62 4.28 6.55
CA VAL A 42 -8.84 5.47 6.84
C VAL A 42 -9.75 6.57 7.35
N ALA A 43 -9.42 7.12 8.51
CA ALA A 43 -10.07 8.28 9.08
C ALA A 43 -9.67 9.55 8.30
N ARG A 44 -10.64 10.33 7.85
CA ARG A 44 -10.45 11.71 7.39
C ARG A 44 -10.75 12.64 8.55
N LEU A 45 -9.80 13.49 8.86
CA LEU A 45 -9.81 14.32 10.07
C LEU A 45 -9.86 15.79 9.71
N ASN A 46 -10.48 16.57 10.57
CA ASN A 46 -10.23 18.01 10.55
C ASN A 46 -8.72 18.22 10.81
N PRO A 47 -7.99 18.94 9.92
CA PRO A 47 -6.54 19.04 10.03
C PRO A 47 -6.07 19.53 11.40
N VAL A 48 -5.13 18.84 12.00
CA VAL A 48 -4.56 19.16 13.31
C VAL A 48 -3.04 18.98 13.31
N THR A 49 -2.31 19.86 13.99
CA THR A 49 -0.86 19.74 14.10
C THR A 49 -0.48 18.78 15.23
N VAL A 50 0.30 17.74 14.90
CA VAL A 50 0.84 16.75 15.84
C VAL A 50 2.31 16.50 15.48
N GLY A 51 3.22 16.69 16.42
CA GLY A 51 4.65 16.50 16.18
C GLY A 51 5.19 17.42 15.07
N GLY A 52 4.75 18.67 15.02
CA GLY A 52 5.18 19.65 14.02
C GLY A 52 4.67 19.39 12.59
N VAL A 53 3.75 18.42 12.41
CA VAL A 53 3.18 18.08 11.10
C VAL A 53 1.66 18.19 11.14
N VAL A 54 1.08 18.75 10.07
CA VAL A 54 -0.38 18.77 9.90
C VAL A 54 -0.87 17.38 9.51
N VAL A 55 -1.73 16.81 10.34
CA VAL A 55 -2.35 15.50 10.16
C VAL A 55 -3.80 15.69 9.77
N SER A 56 -4.19 15.15 8.61
CA SER A 56 -5.57 15.12 8.11
C SER A 56 -6.10 13.70 7.90
N ASN A 57 -5.25 12.68 8.10
CA ASN A 57 -5.63 11.27 7.94
C ASN A 57 -4.99 10.43 9.04
N ALA A 58 -5.71 9.39 9.49
CA ALA A 58 -5.17 8.38 10.41
C ALA A 58 -5.63 6.98 10.00
N THR A 59 -4.79 5.98 10.25
CA THR A 59 -5.20 4.60 10.00
C THR A 59 -6.23 4.14 11.04
N LEU A 60 -7.22 3.39 10.57
CA LEU A 60 -8.18 2.69 11.41
C LEU A 60 -7.94 1.17 11.42
N HIS A 61 -6.84 0.74 10.82
CA HIS A 61 -6.36 -0.65 10.73
C HIS A 61 -7.38 -1.61 10.09
N ASN A 62 -8.49 -1.91 10.77
CA ASN A 62 -9.56 -2.82 10.35
C ASN A 62 -10.87 -2.54 11.11
N GLU A 63 -11.90 -3.29 10.78
CA GLU A 63 -13.23 -3.18 11.40
C GLU A 63 -13.20 -3.42 12.93
N ASP A 64 -12.42 -4.39 13.40
CA ASP A 64 -12.34 -4.68 14.84
C ASP A 64 -11.72 -3.51 15.61
N TYR A 65 -10.72 -2.85 15.03
CA TYR A 65 -10.15 -1.64 15.61
C TYR A 65 -11.16 -0.50 15.71
N ILE A 66 -11.99 -0.31 14.69
CA ILE A 66 -13.09 0.67 14.72
C ILE A 66 -14.08 0.34 15.85
N ALA A 67 -14.42 -0.95 15.98
CA ALA A 67 -15.33 -1.45 17.01
C ALA A 67 -14.73 -1.50 18.43
N GLY A 68 -13.52 -0.97 18.65
CA GLY A 68 -12.90 -0.92 19.98
C GLY A 68 -12.25 -2.24 20.44
N ARG A 69 -11.86 -3.12 19.49
CA ARG A 69 -11.21 -4.41 19.78
C ARG A 69 -9.84 -4.52 19.12
N ASP A 70 -8.94 -5.24 19.73
CA ASP A 70 -7.66 -5.62 19.13
C ASP A 70 -7.78 -6.91 18.26
N SER A 71 -6.65 -7.34 17.68
CA SER A 71 -6.57 -8.57 16.87
C SER A 71 -6.86 -9.85 17.63
N LYS A 72 -6.93 -9.82 18.98
CA LYS A 72 -7.29 -10.93 19.84
C LYS A 72 -8.73 -10.83 20.36
N GLY A 73 -9.48 -9.81 19.93
CA GLY A 73 -10.83 -9.55 20.38
C GLY A 73 -10.91 -8.85 21.75
N GLN A 74 -9.76 -8.44 22.33
CA GLN A 74 -9.75 -7.73 23.62
C GLN A 74 -10.12 -6.25 23.38
N GLY A 75 -10.86 -5.68 24.36
CA GLY A 75 -11.27 -4.27 24.31
C GLY A 75 -10.06 -3.34 24.37
N ILE A 76 -9.97 -2.43 23.40
CA ILE A 76 -9.06 -1.29 23.40
C ILE A 76 -9.84 0.00 23.59
N ARG A 77 -9.21 1.07 24.05
CA ARG A 77 -9.87 2.36 24.33
C ARG A 77 -11.08 2.23 25.30
N GLY A 78 -11.03 1.27 26.23
CA GLY A 78 -12.18 0.98 27.11
C GLY A 78 -13.41 0.42 26.37
N GLY A 79 -13.22 -0.22 25.21
CA GLY A 79 -14.30 -0.75 24.37
C GLY A 79 -15.02 0.30 23.54
N LYS A 80 -14.55 1.55 23.52
CA LYS A 80 -15.16 2.64 22.74
C LYS A 80 -14.99 2.37 21.25
N ASP A 81 -16.09 2.38 20.50
CA ASP A 81 -16.08 2.38 19.04
C ASP A 81 -15.73 3.77 18.49
N ILE A 82 -15.44 3.83 17.19
CA ILE A 82 -15.14 5.06 16.45
C ILE A 82 -16.27 5.30 15.45
N ARG A 83 -16.84 6.52 15.46
CA ARG A 83 -17.91 6.93 14.54
C ARG A 83 -17.60 8.25 13.86
N VAL A 84 -18.17 8.46 12.69
CA VAL A 84 -18.13 9.77 12.04
C VAL A 84 -18.75 10.84 12.92
N GLY A 85 -18.12 11.99 13.02
CA GLY A 85 -18.49 13.09 13.92
C GLY A 85 -17.87 12.99 15.32
N ASP A 86 -17.17 11.92 15.67
CA ASP A 86 -16.49 11.80 16.95
C ASP A 86 -15.33 12.80 17.07
N TRP A 87 -15.15 13.28 18.32
CA TRP A 87 -13.94 13.97 18.73
C TRP A 87 -12.90 12.92 19.14
N VAL A 88 -11.82 12.82 18.36
CA VAL A 88 -10.85 11.74 18.50
C VAL A 88 -9.46 12.24 18.87
N GLN A 89 -8.75 11.49 19.70
CA GLN A 89 -7.37 11.76 20.06
C GLN A 89 -6.43 11.08 19.06
N ILE A 90 -5.60 11.88 18.39
CA ILE A 90 -4.60 11.40 17.44
C ILE A 90 -3.27 11.20 18.14
N TYR A 91 -2.67 10.09 17.87
CA TYR A 91 -1.36 9.65 18.33
C TYR A 91 -0.39 9.56 17.15
N ARG A 92 0.74 10.27 17.25
CA ARG A 92 1.84 10.15 16.29
C ARG A 92 3.15 9.97 17.04
N ALA A 93 3.81 8.81 16.84
CA ALA A 93 5.13 8.52 17.38
C ALA A 93 6.17 8.61 16.26
N GLY A 94 6.94 9.72 16.21
CA GLY A 94 7.95 9.95 15.17
C GLY A 94 7.36 9.94 13.76
N ASP A 95 8.04 9.29 12.82
CA ASP A 95 7.65 9.23 11.40
C ASP A 95 6.68 8.06 11.10
N VAL A 96 5.80 7.72 12.06
CA VAL A 96 4.83 6.64 11.96
C VAL A 96 3.48 7.18 11.50
N ILE A 97 2.71 6.33 10.81
CA ILE A 97 1.34 6.64 10.38
C ILE A 97 0.48 6.98 11.61
N PRO A 98 -0.22 8.14 11.63
CA PRO A 98 -1.07 8.54 12.74
C PRO A 98 -2.16 7.51 13.03
N LYS A 99 -2.51 7.35 14.31
CA LYS A 99 -3.57 6.45 14.80
C LYS A 99 -4.54 7.20 15.68
N ILE A 100 -5.73 6.66 15.86
CA ILE A 100 -6.68 7.14 16.87
C ILE A 100 -6.40 6.44 18.20
N ALA A 101 -5.96 7.19 19.20
CA ALA A 101 -5.65 6.67 20.54
C ALA A 101 -6.89 6.54 21.39
N ASP A 102 -7.80 7.52 21.35
CA ASP A 102 -9.02 7.55 22.15
C ASP A 102 -10.16 8.32 21.46
N VAL A 103 -11.37 8.23 22.05
CA VAL A 103 -12.59 8.90 21.62
C VAL A 103 -13.23 9.58 22.84
N ASP A 104 -13.61 10.85 22.68
CA ASP A 104 -14.37 11.59 23.68
C ASP A 104 -15.88 11.38 23.47
N LEU A 105 -16.44 10.44 24.20
CA LEU A 105 -17.87 10.11 24.11
C LEU A 105 -18.79 11.25 24.59
N SER A 106 -18.28 12.17 25.40
CA SER A 106 -19.10 13.32 25.90
C SER A 106 -19.43 14.32 24.78
N ARG A 107 -18.63 14.28 23.69
CA ARG A 107 -18.79 15.15 22.52
C ARG A 107 -19.33 14.41 21.29
N ARG A 108 -19.72 13.14 21.44
CA ARG A 108 -20.27 12.33 20.37
C ARG A 108 -21.63 12.87 19.93
N PRO A 109 -21.87 13.09 18.61
CA PRO A 109 -23.20 13.47 18.12
C PRO A 109 -24.25 12.42 18.50
N ALA A 110 -25.41 12.87 18.96
CA ALA A 110 -26.49 11.98 19.44
C ALA A 110 -27.08 11.09 18.33
N ASP A 111 -26.97 11.53 17.07
CA ASP A 111 -27.44 10.83 15.87
C ASP A 111 -26.36 9.97 15.19
N SER A 112 -25.15 9.93 15.76
CA SER A 112 -24.04 9.14 15.19
C SER A 112 -24.37 7.64 15.18
N GLN A 113 -24.07 6.98 14.04
CA GLN A 113 -24.30 5.55 13.87
C GLN A 113 -22.99 4.76 13.99
N PRO A 114 -23.02 3.53 14.52
CA PRO A 114 -21.90 2.62 14.44
C PRO A 114 -21.45 2.43 12.98
N PHE A 115 -20.14 2.30 12.76
CA PHE A 115 -19.61 2.07 11.43
C PHE A 115 -19.92 0.65 10.96
N ASP A 116 -20.59 0.53 9.82
CA ASP A 116 -20.85 -0.73 9.13
C ASP A 116 -19.94 -0.82 7.90
N PHE A 117 -18.96 -1.73 7.98
CA PHE A 117 -17.97 -1.91 6.91
C PHE A 117 -18.60 -2.45 5.63
N ALA A 118 -19.53 -3.40 5.73
CA ALA A 118 -20.20 -3.98 4.58
C ALA A 118 -21.10 -2.95 3.88
N ASP A 119 -21.81 -2.12 4.65
CA ASP A 119 -22.63 -1.05 4.10
C ASP A 119 -21.77 0.01 3.40
N LYS A 120 -20.65 0.40 3.99
CA LYS A 120 -19.69 1.33 3.37
C LYS A 120 -19.16 0.80 2.03
N LEU A 121 -18.84 -0.49 1.93
CA LEU A 121 -18.42 -1.11 0.68
C LEU A 121 -19.54 -1.06 -0.38
N ARG A 122 -20.79 -1.34 0.01
CA ARG A 122 -21.93 -1.24 -0.90
C ARG A 122 -22.12 0.19 -1.44
N GLN A 123 -22.00 1.19 -0.57
CA GLN A 123 -22.10 2.60 -0.97
C GLN A 123 -21.01 3.00 -1.97
N GLU A 124 -19.82 2.46 -1.85
CA GLU A 124 -18.67 2.73 -2.74
C GLU A 124 -18.64 1.81 -3.98
N GLY A 125 -19.58 0.85 -4.11
CA GLY A 125 -19.60 -0.09 -5.21
C GLY A 125 -18.44 -1.09 -5.20
N ILE A 126 -17.84 -1.34 -4.03
CA ILE A 126 -16.70 -2.24 -3.85
C ILE A 126 -17.19 -3.61 -3.38
N GLU A 127 -16.90 -4.65 -4.15
CA GLU A 127 -17.14 -6.03 -3.74
C GLU A 127 -16.03 -6.47 -2.78
N GLY A 128 -16.41 -6.78 -1.54
CA GLY A 128 -15.45 -7.23 -0.52
C GLY A 128 -16.01 -8.33 0.35
N ARG A 129 -15.11 -9.18 0.85
CA ARG A 129 -15.44 -10.21 1.83
C ARG A 129 -14.40 -10.27 2.93
N ARG A 130 -14.85 -10.69 4.12
CA ARG A 130 -14.00 -11.02 5.25
C ARG A 130 -14.16 -12.51 5.55
N ALA A 131 -13.06 -13.25 5.51
CA ALA A 131 -13.09 -14.67 5.86
C ALA A 131 -13.26 -14.84 7.39
N PRO A 132 -13.93 -15.91 7.85
CA PRO A 132 -14.01 -16.22 9.27
C PRO A 132 -12.60 -16.28 9.90
N GLY A 133 -12.40 -15.53 11.00
CA GLY A 133 -11.10 -15.44 11.68
C GLY A 133 -10.08 -14.48 11.05
N ASP A 134 -10.36 -13.91 9.87
CA ASP A 134 -9.50 -12.85 9.31
C ASP A 134 -9.90 -11.47 9.88
N ALA A 135 -8.92 -10.65 10.22
CA ALA A 135 -9.17 -9.28 10.66
C ALA A 135 -9.41 -8.29 9.51
N VAL A 136 -9.15 -8.72 8.28
CA VAL A 136 -9.07 -7.82 7.10
C VAL A 136 -10.10 -8.19 6.07
N TRP A 137 -10.90 -7.20 5.66
CA TRP A 137 -11.74 -7.28 4.47
C TRP A 137 -10.87 -7.27 3.21
N ARG A 138 -11.26 -8.07 2.20
CA ARG A 138 -10.54 -8.16 0.94
C ARG A 138 -11.48 -7.97 -0.23
N TYR A 139 -10.96 -7.31 -1.25
CA TYR A 139 -11.64 -7.23 -2.52
C TYR A 139 -11.91 -8.65 -3.09
N SER A 140 -13.11 -8.87 -3.56
CA SER A 140 -13.56 -10.16 -4.10
C SER A 140 -14.24 -10.07 -5.47
N GLY A 141 -14.24 -8.87 -6.08
CA GLY A 141 -14.83 -8.67 -7.40
C GLY A 141 -14.07 -9.40 -8.51
N ALA A 142 -14.79 -9.74 -9.59
CA ALA A 142 -14.23 -10.43 -10.75
C ALA A 142 -13.33 -9.53 -11.60
N GLU A 143 -13.66 -8.23 -11.68
CA GLU A 143 -12.89 -7.24 -12.43
C GLU A 143 -11.82 -6.60 -11.54
N PRO A 144 -10.58 -6.46 -12.05
CA PRO A 144 -9.52 -5.78 -11.28
C PRO A 144 -9.89 -4.31 -11.05
N LEU A 145 -9.97 -3.88 -9.80
CA LEU A 145 -10.09 -2.47 -9.50
C LEU A 145 -8.89 -1.70 -10.04
N ALA A 146 -9.14 -0.53 -10.63
CA ALA A 146 -8.08 0.35 -11.14
C ALA A 146 -7.04 0.66 -10.05
N ASP A 147 -7.49 0.95 -8.84
CA ASP A 147 -6.62 1.25 -7.69
C ASP A 147 -5.71 0.06 -7.34
N LEU A 148 -6.23 -1.16 -7.39
CA LEU A 148 -5.45 -2.37 -7.15
C LEU A 148 -4.34 -2.54 -8.19
N ALA A 149 -4.65 -2.34 -9.47
CA ALA A 149 -3.69 -2.41 -10.57
C ALA A 149 -2.64 -1.29 -10.47
N ILE A 150 -3.06 -0.07 -10.16
CA ILE A 150 -2.17 1.09 -9.95
C ILE A 150 -1.21 0.82 -8.78
N GLU A 151 -1.71 0.34 -7.64
CA GLU A 151 -0.87 0.05 -6.48
C GLU A 151 0.12 -1.11 -6.74
N ALA A 152 -0.28 -2.12 -7.51
CA ALA A 152 0.63 -3.17 -7.96
C ALA A 152 1.75 -2.63 -8.86
N LEU A 153 1.42 -1.73 -9.81
CA LEU A 153 2.40 -1.06 -10.67
C LEU A 153 3.34 -0.13 -9.88
N LYS A 154 2.81 0.64 -8.92
CA LYS A 154 3.63 1.47 -8.02
C LYS A 154 4.62 0.62 -7.23
N HIS A 155 4.16 -0.52 -6.69
CA HIS A 155 5.03 -1.45 -6.01
C HIS A 155 6.12 -2.00 -6.94
N PHE A 156 5.75 -2.39 -8.17
CA PHE A 156 6.69 -2.92 -9.16
C PHE A 156 7.83 -1.94 -9.47
N VAL A 157 7.56 -0.64 -9.55
CA VAL A 157 8.58 0.38 -9.83
C VAL A 157 9.24 0.96 -8.58
N SER A 158 8.87 0.52 -7.39
CA SER A 158 9.39 1.05 -6.13
C SER A 158 10.90 0.84 -5.97
N ARG A 159 11.52 1.60 -5.05
CA ARG A 159 12.97 1.60 -4.82
C ARG A 159 13.55 0.22 -4.51
N GLN A 160 12.82 -0.62 -3.79
CA GLN A 160 13.25 -1.98 -3.45
C GLN A 160 13.00 -2.99 -4.57
N ALA A 161 12.15 -2.65 -5.54
CA ALA A 161 11.82 -3.45 -6.71
C ALA A 161 12.65 -3.02 -7.93
N PHE A 162 12.00 -2.64 -9.04
CA PHE A 162 12.72 -2.24 -10.26
C PHE A 162 13.43 -0.89 -10.14
N ASP A 163 12.97 0.05 -9.30
CA ASP A 163 13.61 1.34 -9.07
C ASP A 163 13.90 2.09 -10.38
N ILE A 164 12.86 2.30 -11.18
CA ILE A 164 12.97 2.93 -12.49
C ILE A 164 13.02 4.43 -12.34
N GLU A 165 14.14 5.05 -12.71
CA GLU A 165 14.31 6.49 -12.62
C GLU A 165 13.32 7.22 -13.54
N GLY A 166 12.63 8.24 -12.99
CA GLY A 166 11.62 9.00 -13.71
C GLY A 166 10.24 8.36 -13.78
N LEU A 167 10.03 7.17 -13.16
CA LEU A 167 8.75 6.48 -13.12
C LEU A 167 8.29 6.32 -11.66
N GLY A 168 7.80 7.39 -11.07
CA GLY A 168 7.21 7.37 -9.72
C GLY A 168 5.69 7.17 -9.73
N ALA A 169 5.07 7.27 -8.53
CA ALA A 169 3.63 7.03 -8.34
C ALA A 169 2.75 7.88 -9.25
N LYS A 170 3.04 9.19 -9.37
CA LYS A 170 2.26 10.11 -10.23
C LYS A 170 2.33 9.73 -11.71
N GLN A 171 3.50 9.32 -12.19
CA GLN A 171 3.69 8.91 -13.59
C GLN A 171 2.96 7.58 -13.87
N ILE A 172 2.96 6.64 -12.92
CA ILE A 172 2.20 5.39 -13.01
C ILE A 172 0.70 5.71 -13.15
N GLU A 173 0.13 6.55 -12.29
CA GLU A 173 -1.27 6.97 -12.36
C GLU A 173 -1.59 7.63 -13.70
N GLN A 174 -0.76 8.59 -14.13
CA GLN A 174 -0.93 9.30 -15.40
C GLN A 174 -0.96 8.34 -16.60
N PHE A 175 -0.03 7.40 -16.66
CA PHE A 175 0.04 6.44 -17.77
C PHE A 175 -1.06 5.38 -17.69
N TYR A 176 -1.45 4.96 -16.49
CA TYR A 176 -2.54 4.02 -16.30
C TYR A 176 -3.87 4.61 -16.77
N HIS A 177 -4.24 5.82 -16.33
CA HIS A 177 -5.48 6.49 -16.74
C HIS A 177 -5.53 6.80 -18.24
N ARG A 178 -4.39 6.97 -18.89
CA ARG A 178 -4.30 7.10 -20.35
C ARG A 178 -4.38 5.76 -21.10
N GLY A 179 -4.41 4.62 -20.39
CA GLY A 179 -4.38 3.30 -21.00
C GLY A 179 -3.02 2.91 -21.60
N TRP A 180 -1.97 3.65 -21.27
CA TRP A 180 -0.62 3.40 -21.80
C TRP A 180 0.08 2.23 -21.11
N ILE A 181 -0.23 2.02 -19.83
CA ILE A 181 0.21 0.88 -19.04
C ILE A 181 -1.00 0.25 -18.32
N ARG A 182 -1.06 -1.06 -18.28
CA ARG A 182 -2.03 -1.86 -17.52
C ARG A 182 -1.31 -2.92 -16.70
N THR A 183 -0.21 -3.41 -17.23
CA THR A 183 0.63 -4.46 -16.65
C THR A 183 2.09 -4.00 -16.56
N PRO A 184 2.91 -4.64 -15.72
CA PRO A 184 4.35 -4.36 -15.66
C PRO A 184 5.07 -4.48 -17.00
N VAL A 185 4.64 -5.38 -17.87
CA VAL A 185 5.24 -5.58 -19.21
C VAL A 185 5.07 -4.33 -20.08
N ASP A 186 3.95 -3.62 -19.95
CA ASP A 186 3.69 -2.41 -20.74
C ASP A 186 4.72 -1.31 -20.48
N ILE A 187 5.31 -1.27 -19.29
CA ILE A 187 6.36 -0.30 -18.92
C ILE A 187 7.55 -0.44 -19.87
N PHE A 188 7.95 -1.68 -20.16
CA PHE A 188 9.12 -1.95 -21.02
C PHE A 188 8.85 -1.75 -22.51
N THR A 189 7.61 -1.53 -22.91
CA THR A 189 7.20 -1.21 -24.29
C THR A 189 6.90 0.29 -24.49
N LEU A 190 6.92 1.12 -23.43
CA LEU A 190 6.57 2.54 -23.49
C LEU A 190 7.38 3.31 -24.55
N LYS A 191 8.70 3.07 -24.64
CA LYS A 191 9.55 3.75 -25.63
C LYS A 191 9.15 3.44 -27.07
N ALA A 192 8.84 2.18 -27.37
CA ALA A 192 8.42 1.76 -28.71
C ALA A 192 7.04 2.31 -29.07
N ARG A 193 6.12 2.40 -28.10
CA ARG A 193 4.74 2.82 -28.32
C ARG A 193 4.53 4.34 -28.24
N PHE A 194 5.32 5.03 -27.42
CA PHE A 194 5.09 6.45 -27.07
C PHE A 194 6.40 7.26 -27.05
N GLY A 195 7.45 6.77 -27.68
CA GLY A 195 8.73 7.45 -27.85
C GLY A 195 8.75 8.44 -29.01
N PRO A 196 9.91 9.01 -29.32
CA PRO A 196 10.09 9.90 -30.44
C PRO A 196 9.62 9.28 -31.77
N GLY A 197 8.94 10.06 -32.60
CA GLY A 197 8.39 9.61 -33.89
C GLY A 197 7.02 8.93 -33.83
N GLN A 198 6.49 8.66 -32.64
CA GLN A 198 5.14 8.12 -32.48
C GLN A 198 4.09 9.21 -32.52
N LEU A 199 2.85 8.85 -32.88
CA LEU A 199 1.71 9.80 -32.91
C LEU A 199 1.43 10.41 -31.53
N GLN A 200 1.45 9.57 -30.49
CA GLN A 200 1.38 10.01 -29.11
C GLN A 200 2.75 9.84 -28.47
N GLN A 201 3.23 10.85 -27.75
CA GLN A 201 4.58 10.84 -27.19
C GLN A 201 4.55 11.27 -25.71
N VAL A 202 5.35 10.60 -24.89
CA VAL A 202 5.56 10.97 -23.48
C VAL A 202 6.00 12.44 -23.36
N SER A 203 6.92 12.90 -24.22
CA SER A 203 7.45 14.26 -24.18
C SER A 203 6.43 15.37 -24.44
N LYS A 204 5.25 15.03 -24.94
CA LYS A 204 4.16 15.97 -25.23
C LYS A 204 3.08 16.01 -24.16
N LEU A 205 3.22 15.21 -23.09
CA LEU A 205 2.29 15.24 -21.97
C LEU A 205 2.56 16.41 -21.04
N ASP A 206 1.51 16.86 -20.34
CA ASP A 206 1.63 17.84 -19.26
C ASP A 206 2.62 17.36 -18.18
N GLY A 207 3.54 18.25 -17.81
CA GLY A 207 4.62 17.97 -16.87
C GLY A 207 5.80 17.20 -17.46
N TRP A 208 5.80 16.91 -18.78
CA TRP A 208 6.89 16.25 -19.48
C TRP A 208 7.53 17.16 -20.52
N GLY A 209 8.77 16.83 -20.84
CA GLY A 209 9.55 17.40 -21.93
C GLY A 209 10.47 16.34 -22.51
N GLU A 210 11.21 16.67 -23.55
CA GLU A 210 12.09 15.71 -24.19
C GLU A 210 13.16 15.14 -23.27
N LYS A 211 13.76 15.99 -22.41
CA LYS A 211 14.79 15.56 -21.45
C LYS A 211 14.22 14.57 -20.42
N SER A 212 13.05 14.82 -19.85
CA SER A 212 12.43 13.93 -18.87
C SER A 212 11.96 12.62 -19.50
N ALA A 213 11.41 12.66 -20.71
CA ALA A 213 11.04 11.45 -21.45
C ALA A 213 12.27 10.59 -21.80
N GLN A 214 13.37 11.20 -22.27
CA GLN A 214 14.63 10.50 -22.53
C GLN A 214 15.21 9.86 -21.25
N LYS A 215 15.15 10.59 -20.12
CA LYS A 215 15.59 10.07 -18.80
C LYS A 215 14.77 8.87 -18.38
N LEU A 216 13.44 8.91 -18.53
CA LEU A 216 12.55 7.79 -18.29
C LEU A 216 12.92 6.57 -19.15
N PHE A 217 13.07 6.75 -20.47
CA PHE A 217 13.38 5.64 -21.37
C PHE A 217 14.74 5.01 -21.07
N LYS A 218 15.75 5.82 -20.71
CA LYS A 218 17.04 5.31 -20.25
C LYS A 218 16.90 4.52 -18.93
N GLY A 219 16.09 5.02 -17.99
CA GLY A 219 15.80 4.35 -16.73
C GLY A 219 15.14 2.98 -16.95
N ILE A 220 14.15 2.91 -17.85
CA ILE A 220 13.49 1.64 -18.24
C ILE A 220 14.50 0.68 -18.87
N ASP A 221 15.30 1.14 -19.84
CA ASP A 221 16.26 0.28 -20.54
C ASP A 221 17.34 -0.25 -19.59
N ALA A 222 17.79 0.55 -18.62
CA ALA A 222 18.77 0.14 -17.60
C ALA A 222 18.23 -0.96 -16.66
N LYS A 223 16.91 -1.08 -16.51
CA LYS A 223 16.26 -2.05 -15.62
C LYS A 223 15.72 -3.29 -16.34
N ARG A 224 16.03 -3.49 -17.64
CA ARG A 224 15.67 -4.73 -18.35
C ARG A 224 16.38 -5.96 -17.80
N ARG A 225 17.44 -5.77 -17.03
CA ARG A 225 18.13 -6.80 -16.26
C ARG A 225 18.28 -6.32 -14.84
N ILE A 226 17.78 -7.11 -13.90
CA ILE A 226 17.86 -6.86 -12.46
C ILE A 226 18.19 -8.14 -11.71
N GLU A 227 18.58 -7.99 -10.45
CA GLU A 227 18.83 -9.13 -9.57
C GLU A 227 17.53 -9.89 -9.26
N LEU A 228 17.62 -11.23 -9.19
CA LEU A 228 16.47 -12.12 -9.01
C LEU A 228 15.63 -11.76 -7.79
N HIS A 229 16.25 -11.40 -6.67
CA HIS A 229 15.51 -11.04 -5.45
C HIS A 229 14.64 -9.79 -5.66
N ARG A 230 15.07 -8.83 -6.48
CA ARG A 230 14.30 -7.63 -6.81
C ARG A 230 13.10 -7.96 -7.71
N LEU A 231 13.29 -8.87 -8.66
CA LEU A 231 12.20 -9.39 -9.51
C LEU A 231 11.15 -10.11 -8.64
N ILE A 232 11.57 -11.05 -7.78
CA ILE A 232 10.67 -11.79 -6.89
C ILE A 232 9.89 -10.82 -5.98
N PHE A 233 10.57 -9.82 -5.40
CA PHE A 233 9.92 -8.80 -4.59
C PHE A 233 8.93 -7.96 -5.41
N ALA A 234 9.30 -7.56 -6.63
CA ALA A 234 8.49 -6.74 -7.53
C ALA A 234 7.16 -7.41 -7.95
N LEU A 235 7.12 -8.74 -8.01
CA LEU A 235 5.90 -9.49 -8.28
C LEU A 235 4.81 -9.31 -7.21
N GLY A 236 5.16 -8.80 -6.04
CA GLY A 236 4.21 -8.51 -4.97
C GLY A 236 3.52 -9.74 -4.38
N ILE A 237 4.18 -10.90 -4.43
CA ILE A 237 3.65 -12.16 -3.90
C ILE A 237 3.32 -12.00 -2.42
N ARG A 238 2.12 -12.39 -2.02
CA ARG A 238 1.66 -12.28 -0.63
C ARG A 238 2.62 -12.99 0.31
N HIS A 239 2.95 -12.36 1.42
CA HIS A 239 3.92 -12.81 2.44
C HIS A 239 5.39 -12.88 1.96
N VAL A 240 5.69 -12.50 0.72
CA VAL A 240 7.06 -12.41 0.22
C VAL A 240 7.53 -10.95 0.27
N GLY A 241 8.09 -10.56 1.41
CA GLY A 241 8.78 -9.28 1.57
C GLY A 241 10.23 -9.34 1.07
N GLU A 242 10.99 -8.24 1.23
CA GLU A 242 12.37 -8.12 0.76
C GLU A 242 13.29 -9.24 1.31
N GLY A 243 13.16 -9.57 2.61
CA GLY A 243 13.95 -10.64 3.23
C GLY A 243 13.65 -12.03 2.64
N ALA A 244 12.36 -12.37 2.48
CA ALA A 244 11.94 -13.63 1.88
C ALA A 244 12.36 -13.72 0.40
N ALA A 245 12.25 -12.62 -0.36
CA ALA A 245 12.70 -12.57 -1.75
C ALA A 245 14.20 -12.84 -1.88
N LYS A 246 15.03 -12.30 -0.97
CA LYS A 246 16.48 -12.58 -0.91
C LYS A 246 16.77 -14.05 -0.60
N LEU A 247 16.06 -14.65 0.35
CA LEU A 247 16.22 -16.07 0.68
C LEU A 247 15.84 -16.96 -0.52
N LEU A 248 14.73 -16.67 -1.19
CA LEU A 248 14.30 -17.41 -2.38
C LEU A 248 15.32 -17.26 -3.53
N ALA A 249 15.81 -16.04 -3.80
CA ALA A 249 16.81 -15.80 -4.82
C ALA A 249 18.12 -16.54 -4.53
N ASN A 250 18.57 -16.59 -3.28
CA ASN A 250 19.76 -17.34 -2.88
C ASN A 250 19.57 -18.87 -3.03
N ARG A 251 18.33 -19.35 -2.83
CA ARG A 251 18.02 -20.79 -2.94
C ARG A 251 17.95 -21.26 -4.40
N PHE A 252 17.30 -20.49 -5.24
CA PHE A 252 17.01 -20.88 -6.63
C PHE A 252 17.99 -20.34 -7.66
N VAL A 253 18.71 -19.27 -7.36
CA VAL A 253 19.76 -18.62 -8.14
C VAL A 253 19.27 -18.02 -9.48
N THR A 254 18.43 -18.74 -10.23
CA THR A 254 17.87 -18.30 -11.52
C THR A 254 16.35 -18.21 -11.51
N TRP A 255 15.80 -17.42 -12.42
CA TRP A 255 14.36 -17.30 -12.61
C TRP A 255 13.73 -18.61 -13.05
N GLU A 256 14.41 -19.35 -13.93
CA GLU A 256 13.96 -20.64 -14.47
C GLU A 256 13.76 -21.65 -13.34
N ALA A 257 14.78 -21.82 -12.49
CA ALA A 257 14.71 -22.73 -11.34
C ALA A 257 13.63 -22.31 -10.34
N PHE A 258 13.48 -21.00 -10.06
CA PHE A 258 12.42 -20.49 -9.18
C PHE A 258 11.04 -20.77 -9.79
N SER A 259 10.81 -20.42 -11.05
CA SER A 259 9.50 -20.56 -11.69
C SER A 259 9.08 -22.04 -11.85
N GLU A 260 10.04 -22.94 -12.12
CA GLU A 260 9.81 -24.38 -12.17
C GLU A 260 9.41 -24.92 -10.80
N ALA A 261 10.15 -24.56 -9.75
CA ALA A 261 9.82 -24.98 -8.38
C ALA A 261 8.41 -24.51 -7.95
N MET A 262 8.02 -23.29 -8.32
CA MET A 262 6.68 -22.77 -8.02
C MET A 262 5.58 -23.52 -8.79
N ARG A 263 5.80 -23.85 -10.06
CA ARG A 263 4.85 -24.68 -10.83
C ARG A 263 4.69 -26.08 -10.23
N ASN A 264 5.78 -26.70 -9.84
CA ASN A 264 5.76 -28.05 -9.22
C ASN A 264 5.05 -28.05 -7.86
N ALA A 265 5.24 -26.97 -7.06
CA ALA A 265 4.54 -26.82 -5.77
C ALA A 265 3.02 -26.71 -5.95
N VAL A 266 2.55 -25.96 -6.97
CA VAL A 266 1.13 -25.85 -7.31
C VAL A 266 0.56 -27.19 -7.78
N ALA A 267 1.28 -27.90 -8.64
CA ALA A 267 0.85 -29.23 -9.12
C ALA A 267 0.76 -30.25 -7.99
N GLY A 268 1.74 -30.25 -7.07
CA GLY A 268 1.74 -31.14 -5.89
C GLY A 268 0.63 -30.82 -4.88
N SER A 269 0.24 -29.55 -4.72
CA SER A 269 -0.87 -29.16 -3.82
C SER A 269 -2.27 -29.44 -4.41
N ALA A 270 -2.37 -29.60 -5.72
CA ALA A 270 -3.64 -29.96 -6.40
C ALA A 270 -3.89 -31.47 -6.40
N ALA A 271 -2.87 -32.29 -6.06
CA ALA A 271 -2.95 -33.74 -6.02
C ALA A 271 -3.08 -34.31 -4.58
N ALA A 272 -3.05 -33.45 -3.55
CA ALA A 272 -3.24 -33.76 -2.15
C ALA A 272 -4.62 -33.27 -1.64
#